data_07dd19f155309d32f6297f4ebce82237
#
_entry.id   07dd19f155309d32f6297f4ebce82237
#
_cell.length_a   1.000
_cell.length_b   1.000
_cell.length_c   1.000
_cell.angle_alpha   90.00
_cell.angle_beta   90.00
_cell.angle_gamma   90.00
#
_symmetry.space_group_name_H-M   'P 1'
#
loop_
_entity.id
_entity.type
_entity.pdbx_description
1 polymer ?
#
loop_
_entity_poly.entity_id
_entity_poly.type
_entity_poly.pdbx_seq_one_letter_code
_entity_poly.pdbx_strand_id
1 'polypeptide(L)'
;MTTLPVLARRAGVGAIDADHLVRLTTSWGMLADLCFSDLLLYVPVTTELPGPDAADAEARYMIVAQVRPATSRTLYSRDLVGTVVPASTTPGITQCMTTGHIAFRESRMMHADEHRVSFCIPVRHHDKVVAVMVREYELNSKRVRGELEREYVSLFERFANMITRGEFPFYVDEPAEAPRVGDGVLVLDQEGNIIFMSPNAASALHRLGHFAARVGDPFSELGLEMTAADRARVTRLPVVEEVETRPDSIIIFHAIPLLAEGEYTGALILMRDITELRRRDRLLLSKDATIREVHHRVKNNLQTISSLLRLQARRMGSEAGKGALMEAERRIRSMALVHEILSRDVGDQVDFHEVVAAIVQLAHESVPPGIDLDIRVVGAAGELDAALATPLALALAELIQNSIEHAFGGRDEGQEARSGNITISFDRGEEHLDIEVADTGVGFSQGFDPEGSSSLGLAIVRSLVTTQLGGSIRFESRAGARVLIEVPVEPSFE
;
A
#
# COMPACT_ATOMS: atom_id res chain seq x y z
N MET A 1 -13.84 -5.59 -10.65
CA MET A 1 -14.76 -4.45 -10.83
C MET A 1 -14.58 -3.87 -12.22
N THR A 2 -15.68 -3.67 -12.96
CA THR A 2 -15.61 -3.10 -14.33
C THR A 2 -15.34 -1.62 -14.20
N THR A 3 -14.20 -1.13 -14.70
CA THR A 3 -13.77 0.26 -14.56
C THR A 3 -14.55 1.19 -15.53
N LEU A 4 -14.67 2.48 -15.17
CA LEU A 4 -15.34 3.50 -15.99
C LEU A 4 -14.89 3.47 -17.46
N PRO A 5 -13.58 3.40 -17.81
CA PRO A 5 -13.15 3.35 -19.20
C PRO A 5 -13.70 2.18 -20.00
N VAL A 6 -13.88 1.03 -19.36
CA VAL A 6 -14.44 -0.17 -20.01
C VAL A 6 -15.92 0.02 -20.28
N LEU A 7 -16.69 0.57 -19.32
CA LEU A 7 -18.11 0.83 -19.48
C LEU A 7 -18.37 1.94 -20.53
N ALA A 8 -17.61 3.02 -20.49
CA ALA A 8 -17.71 4.10 -21.45
C ALA A 8 -17.47 3.61 -22.89
N ARG A 9 -16.43 2.82 -23.11
CA ARG A 9 -16.17 2.18 -24.43
C ARG A 9 -17.29 1.24 -24.84
N ARG A 10 -17.83 0.46 -23.92
CA ARG A 10 -18.98 -0.43 -24.18
C ARG A 10 -20.22 0.35 -24.61
N ALA A 11 -20.41 1.55 -24.07
CA ALA A 11 -21.49 2.46 -24.47
C ALA A 11 -21.22 3.16 -25.81
N GLY A 12 -20.00 3.06 -26.38
CA GLY A 12 -19.61 3.70 -27.63
C GLY A 12 -18.96 5.09 -27.46
N VAL A 13 -18.54 5.45 -26.23
CA VAL A 13 -17.79 6.69 -25.96
C VAL A 13 -16.37 6.55 -26.46
N GLY A 14 -15.87 7.57 -27.20
CA GLY A 14 -14.50 7.61 -27.72
C GLY A 14 -13.46 7.65 -26.58
N ALA A 15 -12.23 7.20 -26.88
CA ALA A 15 -11.17 7.10 -25.87
C ALA A 15 -10.83 8.43 -25.20
N ILE A 16 -10.78 9.53 -25.98
CA ILE A 16 -10.47 10.89 -25.48
C ILE A 16 -11.58 11.40 -24.55
N ASP A 17 -12.86 11.17 -24.93
CA ASP A 17 -13.99 11.55 -24.09
C ASP A 17 -14.05 10.69 -22.82
N ALA A 18 -13.70 9.41 -22.92
CA ALA A 18 -13.62 8.51 -21.75
C ALA A 18 -12.52 8.97 -20.75
N ASP A 19 -11.37 9.44 -21.23
CA ASP A 19 -10.31 10.00 -20.39
C ASP A 19 -10.77 11.27 -19.66
N HIS A 20 -11.50 12.16 -20.36
CA HIS A 20 -12.13 13.34 -19.75
C HIS A 20 -13.10 12.95 -18.63
N LEU A 21 -13.92 11.91 -18.83
CA LEU A 21 -14.82 11.42 -17.80
C LEU A 21 -14.10 10.79 -16.61
N VAL A 22 -12.98 10.10 -16.84
CA VAL A 22 -12.11 9.59 -15.76
C VAL A 22 -11.58 10.74 -14.91
N ARG A 23 -11.06 11.81 -15.54
CA ARG A 23 -10.57 12.99 -14.82
C ARG A 23 -11.67 13.68 -14.02
N LEU A 24 -12.88 13.79 -14.58
CA LEU A 24 -14.03 14.31 -13.84
C LEU A 24 -14.31 13.47 -12.57
N THR A 25 -14.25 12.15 -12.69
CA THR A 25 -14.50 11.26 -11.53
C THR A 25 -13.40 11.26 -10.48
N THR A 26 -12.20 11.72 -10.78
CA THR A 26 -11.13 11.91 -9.80
C THR A 26 -11.52 12.98 -8.76
N SER A 27 -12.15 14.07 -9.19
CA SER A 27 -12.61 15.17 -8.31
C SER A 27 -14.02 14.97 -7.73
N TRP A 28 -14.66 13.83 -7.98
CA TRP A 28 -16.08 13.59 -7.63
C TRP A 28 -16.36 13.55 -6.14
N GLY A 29 -15.43 13.04 -5.34
CA GLY A 29 -15.58 13.05 -3.88
C GLY A 29 -15.82 14.46 -3.34
N MET A 30 -15.06 15.44 -3.84
CA MET A 30 -15.23 16.85 -3.50
C MET A 30 -16.61 17.37 -3.93
N LEU A 31 -17.04 17.10 -5.17
CA LEU A 31 -18.32 17.57 -5.69
C LEU A 31 -19.51 16.96 -4.92
N ALA A 32 -19.46 15.67 -4.59
CA ALA A 32 -20.50 15.00 -3.82
C ALA A 32 -20.60 15.56 -2.40
N ASP A 33 -19.46 15.82 -1.77
CA ASP A 33 -19.40 16.40 -0.43
C ASP A 33 -19.91 17.86 -0.40
N LEU A 34 -19.61 18.67 -1.43
CA LEU A 34 -20.13 20.02 -1.56
C LEU A 34 -21.66 20.06 -1.76
N CYS A 35 -22.23 19.08 -2.45
CA CYS A 35 -23.66 19.07 -2.70
C CYS A 35 -24.48 18.19 -1.73
N PHE A 36 -23.81 17.46 -0.81
CA PHE A 36 -24.46 16.55 0.15
C PHE A 36 -25.36 15.51 -0.50
N SER A 37 -25.00 15.03 -1.69
CA SER A 37 -25.89 14.23 -2.53
C SER A 37 -25.13 13.19 -3.32
N ASP A 38 -25.82 12.11 -3.69
CA ASP A 38 -25.29 11.15 -4.65
C ASP A 38 -25.13 11.79 -6.02
N LEU A 39 -24.02 11.47 -6.71
CA LEU A 39 -23.78 11.85 -8.10
C LEU A 39 -23.70 10.61 -8.97
N LEU A 40 -24.41 10.63 -10.10
CA LEU A 40 -24.45 9.58 -11.10
C LEU A 40 -23.98 10.13 -12.44
N LEU A 41 -23.20 9.36 -13.21
CA LEU A 41 -22.74 9.76 -14.54
C LEU A 41 -23.39 8.87 -15.60
N TYR A 42 -24.13 9.50 -16.49
CA TYR A 42 -24.82 8.86 -17.58
C TYR A 42 -24.15 9.19 -18.91
N VAL A 43 -23.93 8.16 -19.73
CA VAL A 43 -23.46 8.30 -21.11
C VAL A 43 -24.49 7.73 -22.08
N PRO A 44 -24.64 8.31 -23.29
CA PRO A 44 -25.53 7.74 -24.30
C PRO A 44 -24.95 6.40 -24.80
N VAL A 45 -25.83 5.42 -25.00
CA VAL A 45 -25.46 4.14 -25.62
C VAL A 45 -25.64 4.26 -27.13
N THR A 46 -24.52 4.32 -27.85
CA THR A 46 -24.48 4.46 -29.32
C THR A 46 -24.19 3.15 -30.04
N THR A 47 -23.78 2.12 -29.31
CA THR A 47 -23.50 0.80 -29.87
C THR A 47 -24.81 0.05 -30.03
N GLU A 48 -25.12 -0.44 -31.23
CA GLU A 48 -26.25 -1.34 -31.51
C GLU A 48 -26.08 -2.61 -30.64
N LEU A 49 -26.92 -2.76 -29.64
CA LEU A 49 -27.05 -4.06 -28.96
C LEU A 49 -27.66 -5.02 -29.95
N PRO A 50 -27.10 -6.22 -30.21
CA PRO A 50 -27.61 -7.16 -31.16
C PRO A 50 -29.01 -7.61 -30.72
N GLY A 51 -30.04 -7.24 -31.51
CA GLY A 51 -31.43 -7.65 -31.34
C GLY A 51 -32.23 -7.35 -32.60
N PRO A 52 -33.29 -8.10 -32.86
CA PRO A 52 -34.04 -8.04 -34.12
C PRO A 52 -34.87 -6.77 -34.38
N ASP A 53 -34.94 -5.80 -33.44
CA ASP A 53 -35.81 -4.62 -33.52
C ASP A 53 -35.00 -3.29 -33.57
N ALA A 54 -33.95 -3.23 -34.38
CA ALA A 54 -33.04 -2.08 -34.48
C ALA A 54 -33.69 -0.81 -35.09
N ALA A 55 -34.88 -0.87 -35.68
CA ALA A 55 -35.50 0.28 -36.37
C ALA A 55 -36.32 1.20 -35.46
N ASP A 56 -36.72 0.73 -34.26
CA ASP A 56 -37.52 1.49 -33.25
C ASP A 56 -36.78 1.59 -31.89
N ALA A 57 -35.46 1.49 -31.88
CA ALA A 57 -34.69 1.47 -30.64
C ALA A 57 -34.73 2.84 -29.96
N GLU A 58 -35.51 2.97 -28.90
CA GLU A 58 -35.49 4.12 -27.98
C GLU A 58 -34.06 4.43 -27.52
N ALA A 59 -33.68 5.70 -27.52
CA ALA A 59 -32.40 6.14 -26.96
C ALA A 59 -32.22 5.64 -25.51
N ARG A 60 -31.02 5.19 -25.17
CA ARG A 60 -30.69 4.63 -23.85
C ARG A 60 -29.48 5.30 -23.26
N TYR A 61 -29.40 5.32 -21.95
CA TYR A 61 -28.27 5.83 -21.20
C TYR A 61 -27.71 4.75 -20.28
N MET A 62 -26.38 4.68 -20.17
CA MET A 62 -25.68 3.79 -19.24
C MET A 62 -25.09 4.60 -18.09
N ILE A 63 -25.26 4.13 -16.87
CA ILE A 63 -24.59 4.68 -15.69
C ILE A 63 -23.17 4.12 -15.67
N VAL A 64 -22.16 4.99 -15.86
CA VAL A 64 -20.74 4.59 -15.93
C VAL A 64 -19.98 4.87 -14.66
N ALA A 65 -20.51 5.73 -13.79
CA ALA A 65 -19.95 5.99 -12.46
C ALA A 65 -21.03 6.44 -11.48
N GLN A 66 -20.75 6.18 -10.20
CA GLN A 66 -21.56 6.62 -9.06
C GLN A 66 -20.63 6.99 -7.92
N VAL A 67 -20.90 8.11 -7.24
CA VAL A 67 -20.22 8.50 -6.00
C VAL A 67 -21.25 8.85 -4.93
N ARG A 68 -20.93 8.48 -3.71
CA ARG A 68 -21.74 8.80 -2.52
C ARG A 68 -21.03 9.85 -1.70
N PRO A 69 -21.76 10.84 -1.13
CA PRO A 69 -21.16 11.83 -0.27
C PRO A 69 -20.66 11.20 1.03
N ALA A 70 -19.51 11.66 1.54
CA ALA A 70 -19.04 11.31 2.87
C ALA A 70 -19.79 12.10 3.97
N THR A 71 -20.45 13.19 3.60
CA THR A 71 -21.05 14.18 4.50
C THR A 71 -22.55 14.00 4.74
N SER A 72 -23.21 13.11 3.99
CA SER A 72 -24.67 12.85 4.11
C SER A 72 -25.05 11.41 3.81
N ARG A 73 -26.35 11.09 4.01
CA ARG A 73 -26.87 9.76 3.69
C ARG A 73 -27.04 9.60 2.18
N THR A 74 -26.66 8.45 1.65
CA THR A 74 -26.93 8.06 0.26
C THR A 74 -28.41 7.73 0.05
N LEU A 75 -28.93 8.05 -1.13
CA LEU A 75 -30.25 7.62 -1.58
C LEU A 75 -30.24 6.17 -2.09
N TYR A 76 -29.08 5.62 -2.40
CA TYR A 76 -28.95 4.34 -3.06
C TYR A 76 -28.27 3.30 -2.17
N SER A 77 -29.01 2.27 -1.82
CA SER A 77 -28.50 1.12 -1.07
C SER A 77 -27.61 0.18 -1.93
N ARG A 78 -27.74 0.27 -3.26
CA ARG A 78 -27.00 -0.56 -4.24
C ARG A 78 -26.14 0.30 -5.15
N ASP A 79 -25.12 -0.30 -5.72
CA ASP A 79 -24.38 0.27 -6.83
C ASP A 79 -25.19 0.14 -8.12
N LEU A 80 -25.31 1.24 -8.86
CA LEU A 80 -26.06 1.32 -10.11
C LEU A 80 -25.15 1.31 -11.33
N VAL A 81 -23.84 1.27 -11.16
CA VAL A 81 -22.86 1.30 -12.26
C VAL A 81 -23.08 0.10 -13.20
N GLY A 82 -23.10 0.37 -14.50
CA GLY A 82 -23.40 -0.60 -15.55
C GLY A 82 -24.88 -0.76 -15.89
N THR A 83 -25.80 -0.15 -15.12
CA THR A 83 -27.23 -0.18 -15.44
C THR A 83 -27.53 0.66 -16.68
N VAL A 84 -28.36 0.13 -17.57
CA VAL A 84 -28.87 0.81 -18.77
C VAL A 84 -30.33 1.19 -18.55
N VAL A 85 -30.65 2.45 -18.78
CA VAL A 85 -32.00 3.00 -18.61
C VAL A 85 -32.52 3.61 -19.93
N PRO A 86 -33.79 3.47 -20.26
CA PRO A 86 -34.38 4.07 -21.46
C PRO A 86 -34.57 5.58 -21.29
N ALA A 87 -34.53 6.33 -22.40
CA ALA A 87 -34.68 7.79 -22.41
C ALA A 87 -36.06 8.24 -21.91
N SER A 88 -37.11 7.44 -22.14
CA SER A 88 -38.47 7.70 -21.66
C SER A 88 -38.55 7.79 -20.13
N THR A 89 -37.71 7.03 -19.41
CA THR A 89 -37.67 7.08 -17.92
C THR A 89 -36.78 8.18 -17.39
N THR A 90 -35.98 8.82 -18.25
CA THR A 90 -34.98 9.84 -17.86
C THR A 90 -35.09 11.12 -18.69
N PRO A 91 -36.28 11.78 -18.75
CA PRO A 91 -36.52 12.93 -19.62
C PRO A 91 -35.59 14.14 -19.30
N GLY A 92 -35.15 14.32 -18.05
CA GLY A 92 -34.20 15.34 -17.68
C GLY A 92 -32.81 15.15 -18.28
N ILE A 93 -32.34 13.89 -18.34
CA ILE A 93 -31.06 13.53 -18.97
C ILE A 93 -31.15 13.78 -20.48
N THR A 94 -32.24 13.31 -21.11
CA THR A 94 -32.49 13.54 -22.54
C THR A 94 -32.53 15.01 -22.91
N GLN A 95 -33.24 15.82 -22.11
CA GLN A 95 -33.27 17.27 -22.30
C GLN A 95 -31.87 17.87 -22.19
N CYS A 96 -31.12 17.49 -21.16
CA CYS A 96 -29.78 17.99 -20.90
C CYS A 96 -28.81 17.63 -22.04
N MET A 97 -28.86 16.39 -22.54
CA MET A 97 -28.07 15.94 -23.70
C MET A 97 -28.38 16.70 -24.98
N THR A 98 -29.66 17.02 -25.22
CA THR A 98 -30.14 17.67 -26.47
C THR A 98 -29.85 19.17 -26.44
N THR A 99 -30.14 19.84 -25.32
CA THR A 99 -30.05 21.30 -25.24
C THR A 99 -28.68 21.81 -24.81
N GLY A 100 -27.86 20.95 -24.17
CA GLY A 100 -26.58 21.35 -23.57
C GLY A 100 -26.71 22.30 -22.39
N HIS A 101 -27.93 22.39 -21.81
CA HIS A 101 -28.21 23.22 -20.63
C HIS A 101 -28.61 22.36 -19.43
N ILE A 102 -28.35 22.90 -18.23
CA ILE A 102 -28.75 22.30 -16.97
C ILE A 102 -30.28 22.13 -16.94
N ALA A 103 -30.75 20.95 -16.52
CA ALA A 103 -32.16 20.63 -16.40
C ALA A 103 -32.53 20.19 -14.97
N PHE A 104 -33.67 20.67 -14.49
CA PHE A 104 -34.24 20.26 -13.20
C PHE A 104 -35.47 19.38 -13.42
N ARG A 105 -35.59 18.32 -12.63
CA ARG A 105 -36.77 17.46 -12.62
C ARG A 105 -37.12 17.07 -11.20
N GLU A 106 -38.40 17.26 -10.89
CA GLU A 106 -39.03 16.72 -9.69
C GLU A 106 -39.82 15.47 -10.06
N SER A 107 -39.60 14.38 -9.33
CA SER A 107 -40.37 13.15 -9.46
C SER A 107 -40.94 12.76 -8.10
N ARG A 108 -42.20 12.29 -8.11
CA ARG A 108 -42.88 11.79 -6.92
C ARG A 108 -42.69 10.28 -6.87
N MET A 109 -42.14 9.78 -5.79
CA MET A 109 -42.01 8.32 -5.60
C MET A 109 -43.40 7.71 -5.31
N MET A 110 -43.75 6.62 -5.99
CA MET A 110 -45.09 6.01 -5.90
C MET A 110 -45.43 5.44 -4.51
N HIS A 111 -44.50 5.29 -3.61
CA HIS A 111 -44.68 4.56 -2.34
C HIS A 111 -44.25 5.32 -1.08
N ALA A 112 -43.83 6.57 -1.19
CA ALA A 112 -43.52 7.44 -0.06
C ALA A 112 -43.91 8.88 -0.42
N ASP A 113 -44.29 9.69 0.57
CA ASP A 113 -44.49 11.13 0.41
C ASP A 113 -43.19 11.92 0.13
N GLU A 114 -42.23 11.22 -0.48
CA GLU A 114 -40.90 11.69 -0.76
C GLU A 114 -40.79 12.26 -2.18
N HIS A 115 -40.40 13.50 -2.28
CA HIS A 115 -40.15 14.18 -3.54
C HIS A 115 -38.65 14.07 -3.84
N ARG A 116 -38.29 13.40 -4.91
CA ARG A 116 -36.94 13.33 -5.42
C ARG A 116 -36.72 14.44 -6.45
N VAL A 117 -35.62 15.16 -6.31
CA VAL A 117 -35.16 16.15 -7.29
C VAL A 117 -33.90 15.62 -7.96
N SER A 118 -33.92 15.63 -9.30
CA SER A 118 -32.78 15.33 -10.15
C SER A 118 -32.31 16.63 -10.80
N PHE A 119 -31.06 16.99 -10.54
CA PHE A 119 -30.38 18.12 -11.13
C PHE A 119 -29.36 17.59 -12.16
N CYS A 120 -29.73 17.70 -13.43
CA CYS A 120 -28.97 17.16 -14.57
C CYS A 120 -28.00 18.21 -15.11
N ILE A 121 -26.72 17.90 -15.16
CA ILE A 121 -25.63 18.80 -15.56
C ILE A 121 -24.97 18.21 -16.81
N PRO A 122 -24.97 18.90 -17.96
CA PRO A 122 -24.27 18.39 -19.16
C PRO A 122 -22.78 18.46 -18.95
N VAL A 123 -22.09 17.33 -19.16
CA VAL A 123 -20.64 17.25 -19.15
C VAL A 123 -20.16 17.54 -20.55
N ARG A 124 -19.53 18.69 -20.70
CA ARG A 124 -19.02 19.16 -22.01
C ARG A 124 -17.52 18.87 -22.12
N HIS A 125 -17.15 18.29 -23.24
CA HIS A 125 -15.77 18.16 -23.64
C HIS A 125 -15.61 18.77 -25.03
N HIS A 126 -14.76 19.81 -25.16
CA HIS A 126 -14.77 20.72 -26.29
C HIS A 126 -16.20 21.26 -26.55
N ASP A 127 -16.67 21.18 -27.79
CA ASP A 127 -18.02 21.68 -28.15
C ASP A 127 -19.14 20.65 -28.05
N LYS A 128 -18.86 19.44 -27.50
CA LYS A 128 -19.80 18.33 -27.45
C LYS A 128 -20.20 18.00 -26.01
N VAL A 129 -21.48 17.72 -25.77
CA VAL A 129 -21.96 17.09 -24.55
C VAL A 129 -21.67 15.58 -24.65
N VAL A 130 -20.78 15.07 -23.80
CA VAL A 130 -20.32 13.66 -23.84
C VAL A 130 -21.02 12.79 -22.80
N ALA A 131 -21.53 13.40 -21.73
CA ALA A 131 -22.21 12.72 -20.63
C ALA A 131 -23.16 13.70 -19.92
N VAL A 132 -23.98 13.15 -19.00
CA VAL A 132 -24.77 13.96 -18.05
C VAL A 132 -24.44 13.51 -16.64
N MET A 133 -23.97 14.42 -15.82
CA MET A 133 -23.84 14.23 -14.38
C MET A 133 -25.15 14.58 -13.70
N VAL A 134 -25.70 13.66 -12.91
CA VAL A 134 -26.98 13.84 -12.22
C VAL A 134 -26.73 13.86 -10.72
N ARG A 135 -27.10 14.96 -10.09
CA ARG A 135 -27.21 15.08 -8.65
C ARG A 135 -28.63 14.72 -8.24
N GLU A 136 -28.79 13.78 -7.31
CA GLU A 136 -30.10 13.38 -6.79
C GLU A 136 -30.18 13.61 -5.28
N TYR A 137 -31.28 14.21 -4.85
CA TYR A 137 -31.54 14.47 -3.43
C TYR A 137 -33.05 14.46 -3.14
N GLU A 138 -33.39 14.23 -1.86
CA GLU A 138 -34.75 14.33 -1.37
C GLU A 138 -35.10 15.79 -1.02
N LEU A 139 -36.25 16.25 -1.50
CA LEU A 139 -36.76 17.54 -1.11
C LEU A 139 -37.45 17.44 0.26
N ASN A 140 -36.69 17.60 1.32
CA ASN A 140 -37.24 17.66 2.67
C ASN A 140 -37.73 19.07 2.99
N SER A 141 -39.01 19.35 2.81
CA SER A 141 -39.59 20.67 2.99
C SER A 141 -39.55 21.22 4.42
N LYS A 142 -39.18 20.40 5.39
CA LYS A 142 -39.17 20.78 6.82
C LYS A 142 -37.77 21.19 7.33
N ARG A 143 -36.68 20.94 6.57
CA ARG A 143 -35.32 21.27 6.99
C ARG A 143 -34.81 22.54 6.32
N VAL A 144 -34.58 23.57 7.11
CA VAL A 144 -33.88 24.79 6.64
C VAL A 144 -32.38 24.46 6.59
N ARG A 145 -31.76 24.64 5.42
CA ARG A 145 -30.31 24.50 5.26
C ARG A 145 -29.59 25.55 6.09
N GLY A 146 -28.53 25.11 6.82
CA GLY A 146 -27.63 26.01 7.51
C GLY A 146 -26.82 26.88 6.54
N GLU A 147 -26.14 27.90 7.06
CA GLU A 147 -25.30 28.81 6.27
C GLU A 147 -24.18 28.02 5.53
N LEU A 148 -23.46 27.16 6.22
CA LEU A 148 -22.43 26.31 5.65
C LEU A 148 -22.96 25.42 4.49
N GLU A 149 -24.14 24.81 4.67
CA GLU A 149 -24.73 23.98 3.61
C GLU A 149 -25.11 24.80 2.37
N ARG A 150 -25.54 26.04 2.56
CA ARG A 150 -25.89 26.95 1.45
C ARG A 150 -24.63 27.33 0.66
N GLU A 151 -23.57 27.69 1.35
CA GLU A 151 -22.30 28.05 0.72
C GLU A 151 -21.68 26.86 -0.07
N TYR A 152 -21.72 25.67 0.51
CA TYR A 152 -21.21 24.47 -0.18
C TYR A 152 -22.02 24.14 -1.43
N VAL A 153 -23.37 24.25 -1.36
CA VAL A 153 -24.21 24.03 -2.54
C VAL A 153 -24.00 25.14 -3.58
N SER A 154 -23.77 26.38 -3.19
CA SER A 154 -23.40 27.47 -4.10
C SER A 154 -22.08 27.18 -4.83
N LEU A 155 -21.09 26.69 -4.11
CA LEU A 155 -19.82 26.24 -4.72
C LEU A 155 -20.04 25.10 -5.72
N PHE A 156 -20.83 24.09 -5.35
CA PHE A 156 -21.19 23.01 -6.27
C PHE A 156 -21.86 23.55 -7.55
N GLU A 157 -22.76 24.54 -7.44
CA GLU A 157 -23.41 25.15 -8.60
C GLU A 157 -22.40 25.91 -9.49
N ARG A 158 -21.36 26.52 -8.91
CA ARG A 158 -20.26 27.12 -9.69
C ARG A 158 -19.50 26.02 -10.47
N PHE A 159 -19.14 24.90 -9.84
CA PHE A 159 -18.53 23.77 -10.55
C PHE A 159 -19.46 23.17 -11.60
N ALA A 160 -20.76 23.05 -11.33
CA ALA A 160 -21.73 22.56 -12.31
C ALA A 160 -21.75 23.44 -13.58
N ASN A 161 -21.67 24.77 -13.40
CA ASN A 161 -21.53 25.70 -14.53
C ASN A 161 -20.20 25.53 -15.27
N MET A 162 -19.10 25.35 -14.57
CA MET A 162 -17.79 25.08 -15.19
C MET A 162 -17.82 23.76 -15.99
N ILE A 163 -18.43 22.69 -15.46
CA ILE A 163 -18.61 21.41 -16.17
C ILE A 163 -19.45 21.61 -17.44
N THR A 164 -20.54 22.37 -17.33
CA THR A 164 -21.43 22.69 -18.48
C THR A 164 -20.72 23.46 -19.57
N ARG A 165 -19.74 24.29 -19.22
CA ARG A 165 -18.92 25.06 -20.17
C ARG A 165 -17.69 24.34 -20.67
N GLY A 166 -17.32 23.19 -20.09
CA GLY A 166 -16.09 22.46 -20.39
C GLY A 166 -14.84 23.06 -19.75
N GLU A 167 -15.00 23.87 -18.70
CA GLU A 167 -13.92 24.50 -17.93
C GLU A 167 -13.43 23.60 -16.78
N PHE A 168 -14.11 22.50 -16.53
CA PHE A 168 -13.81 21.48 -15.51
C PHE A 168 -14.14 20.08 -16.07
N PRO A 169 -13.33 19.04 -15.82
CA PRO A 169 -12.19 18.96 -14.89
C PRO A 169 -10.91 19.61 -15.43
N PHE A 170 -10.01 19.95 -14.52
CA PHE A 170 -8.69 20.42 -14.89
C PHE A 170 -7.79 19.24 -15.32
N TYR A 171 -6.86 19.51 -16.26
CA TYR A 171 -5.90 18.51 -16.75
C TYR A 171 -4.59 18.56 -15.97
N VAL A 172 -4.70 18.43 -14.64
CA VAL A 172 -3.55 18.39 -13.72
C VAL A 172 -3.72 17.17 -12.83
N ASP A 173 -2.63 16.48 -12.54
CA ASP A 173 -2.65 15.35 -11.62
C ASP A 173 -2.74 15.86 -10.18
N GLU A 174 -3.77 15.41 -9.46
CA GLU A 174 -3.94 15.73 -8.05
C GLU A 174 -3.14 14.75 -7.18
N PRO A 175 -2.38 15.24 -6.19
CA PRO A 175 -1.69 14.36 -5.26
C PRO A 175 -2.68 13.55 -4.42
N ALA A 176 -2.29 12.32 -4.05
CA ALA A 176 -3.13 11.41 -3.26
C ALA A 176 -3.53 12.00 -1.88
N GLU A 177 -2.75 12.94 -1.37
CA GLU A 177 -2.95 13.61 -0.08
C GLU A 177 -3.72 14.93 -0.21
N ALA A 178 -4.30 15.26 -1.38
CA ALA A 178 -5.04 16.51 -1.56
C ALA A 178 -6.13 16.68 -0.49
N PRO A 179 -6.30 17.88 0.08
CA PRO A 179 -7.32 18.17 1.07
C PRO A 179 -8.73 17.90 0.54
N ARG A 180 -9.63 17.51 1.44
CA ARG A 180 -11.05 17.26 1.16
C ARG A 180 -11.91 18.35 1.75
N VAL A 181 -13.17 18.43 1.32
CA VAL A 181 -14.16 19.41 1.83
C VAL A 181 -14.32 19.36 3.36
N GLY A 182 -14.23 18.13 3.94
CA GLY A 182 -14.31 17.93 5.39
C GLY A 182 -13.11 18.44 6.17
N ASP A 183 -11.95 18.66 5.53
CA ASP A 183 -10.72 19.08 6.22
C ASP A 183 -10.76 20.58 6.56
N GLY A 184 -11.16 21.43 5.61
CA GLY A 184 -11.35 22.87 5.80
C GLY A 184 -11.56 23.57 4.46
N VAL A 185 -12.48 24.52 4.42
CA VAL A 185 -12.89 25.24 3.21
C VAL A 185 -12.80 26.75 3.42
N LEU A 186 -12.08 27.41 2.52
CA LEU A 186 -12.10 28.85 2.32
C LEU A 186 -12.56 29.16 0.90
N VAL A 187 -13.28 30.26 0.72
CA VAL A 187 -13.64 30.78 -0.60
C VAL A 187 -13.11 32.19 -0.71
N LEU A 188 -12.43 32.46 -1.81
CA LEU A 188 -11.92 33.78 -2.14
C LEU A 188 -12.72 34.37 -3.28
N ASP A 189 -12.90 35.71 -3.26
CA ASP A 189 -13.42 36.47 -4.37
C ASP A 189 -12.35 36.70 -5.47
N GLN A 190 -12.70 37.50 -6.47
CA GLN A 190 -11.84 37.85 -7.60
C GLN A 190 -10.62 38.66 -7.16
N GLU A 191 -10.75 39.48 -6.14
CA GLU A 191 -9.70 40.32 -5.55
C GLU A 191 -8.79 39.52 -4.59
N GLY A 192 -9.22 38.34 -4.14
CA GLY A 192 -8.50 37.47 -3.19
C GLY A 192 -8.90 37.69 -1.73
N ASN A 193 -10.05 38.34 -1.48
CA ASN A 193 -10.58 38.46 -0.12
C ASN A 193 -11.37 37.21 0.27
N ILE A 194 -11.34 36.88 1.55
CA ILE A 194 -12.07 35.74 2.11
C ILE A 194 -13.56 36.08 2.14
N ILE A 195 -14.38 35.42 1.34
CA ILE A 195 -15.83 35.57 1.37
C ILE A 195 -16.56 34.52 2.19
N PHE A 196 -15.89 33.37 2.41
CA PHE A 196 -16.37 32.30 3.27
C PHE A 196 -15.23 31.54 3.92
N MET A 197 -15.43 31.13 5.18
CA MET A 197 -14.49 30.32 5.94
C MET A 197 -15.22 29.29 6.79
N SER A 198 -14.97 28.00 6.57
CA SER A 198 -15.53 26.93 7.39
C SER A 198 -14.89 26.91 8.79
N PRO A 199 -15.54 26.33 9.81
CA PRO A 199 -14.96 26.19 11.15
C PRO A 199 -13.65 25.42 11.17
N ASN A 200 -13.52 24.40 10.31
CA ASN A 200 -12.28 23.62 10.20
C ASN A 200 -11.15 24.44 9.58
N ALA A 201 -11.43 25.28 8.59
CA ALA A 201 -10.44 26.20 8.03
C ALA A 201 -9.98 27.24 9.07
N ALA A 202 -10.92 27.82 9.82
CA ALA A 202 -10.58 28.73 10.92
C ALA A 202 -9.67 28.04 11.96
N SER A 203 -10.00 26.80 12.34
CA SER A 203 -9.17 26.00 13.26
C SER A 203 -7.78 25.71 12.71
N ALA A 204 -7.65 25.44 11.40
CA ALA A 204 -6.38 25.22 10.75
C ALA A 204 -5.53 26.51 10.73
N LEU A 205 -6.12 27.65 10.38
CA LEU A 205 -5.44 28.95 10.44
C LEU A 205 -4.98 29.31 11.86
N HIS A 206 -5.80 29.03 12.88
CA HIS A 206 -5.43 29.22 14.28
C HIS A 206 -4.17 28.40 14.65
N ARG A 207 -4.07 27.14 14.20
CA ARG A 207 -2.87 26.31 14.43
C ARG A 207 -1.62 26.87 13.77
N LEU A 208 -1.77 27.52 12.62
CA LEU A 208 -0.69 28.27 11.97
C LEU A 208 -0.33 29.59 12.68
N GLY A 209 -1.10 30.01 13.69
CA GLY A 209 -0.88 31.24 14.44
C GLY A 209 -1.66 32.46 13.92
N HIS A 210 -2.57 32.26 12.95
CA HIS A 210 -3.39 33.33 12.36
C HIS A 210 -4.75 33.43 13.06
N PHE A 211 -4.74 33.99 14.27
CA PHE A 211 -5.94 34.08 15.13
C PHE A 211 -6.93 35.17 14.72
N ALA A 212 -6.51 36.12 13.88
CA ALA A 212 -7.30 37.27 13.49
C ALA A 212 -8.02 37.17 12.14
N ALA A 213 -7.77 36.04 11.40
CA ALA A 213 -8.38 35.86 10.08
C ALA A 213 -9.91 35.90 10.12
N ARG A 214 -10.53 36.77 9.30
CA ARG A 214 -11.99 36.98 9.22
C ARG A 214 -12.46 36.99 7.78
N VAL A 215 -13.74 36.75 7.61
CA VAL A 215 -14.43 37.03 6.35
C VAL A 215 -14.33 38.53 6.05
N GLY A 216 -13.91 38.88 4.85
CA GLY A 216 -13.62 40.24 4.39
C GLY A 216 -12.11 40.56 4.34
N ASP A 217 -11.26 39.82 5.02
CA ASP A 217 -9.82 40.06 5.01
C ASP A 217 -9.19 39.59 3.71
N PRO A 218 -8.17 40.31 3.15
CA PRO A 218 -7.38 39.81 2.05
C PRO A 218 -6.57 38.57 2.49
N PHE A 219 -6.66 37.49 1.72
CA PHE A 219 -5.97 36.25 2.04
C PHE A 219 -4.44 36.42 2.06
N SER A 220 -3.92 37.32 1.20
CA SER A 220 -2.49 37.65 1.15
C SER A 220 -1.95 38.32 2.43
N GLU A 221 -2.82 39.00 3.22
CA GLU A 221 -2.42 39.68 4.47
C GLU A 221 -2.34 38.72 5.67
N LEU A 222 -2.73 37.45 5.50
CA LEU A 222 -2.56 36.45 6.55
C LEU A 222 -1.08 36.15 6.86
N GLY A 223 -0.13 36.66 6.05
CA GLY A 223 1.30 36.46 6.28
C GLY A 223 1.75 34.99 6.14
N LEU A 224 0.93 34.18 5.45
CA LEU A 224 1.31 32.86 5.04
C LEU A 224 2.29 33.01 3.88
N GLU A 225 3.47 32.39 3.99
CA GLU A 225 4.40 32.27 2.87
C GLU A 225 3.86 31.27 1.85
N MET A 226 2.69 31.61 1.28
CA MET A 226 1.94 30.76 0.38
C MET A 226 1.64 31.47 -0.92
N THR A 227 1.94 30.83 -2.02
CA THR A 227 1.75 31.35 -3.38
C THR A 227 0.61 30.64 -4.14
N ALA A 228 0.04 29.57 -3.56
CA ALA A 228 -0.93 28.72 -4.25
C ALA A 228 -2.14 29.47 -4.78
N ALA A 229 -2.72 30.39 -4.02
CA ALA A 229 -3.88 31.17 -4.45
C ALA A 229 -3.55 32.11 -5.62
N ASP A 230 -2.42 32.82 -5.56
CA ASP A 230 -1.97 33.71 -6.64
C ASP A 230 -1.58 32.95 -7.89
N ARG A 231 -0.91 31.81 -7.72
CA ARG A 231 -0.57 30.93 -8.85
C ARG A 231 -1.83 30.36 -9.50
N ALA A 232 -2.81 29.90 -8.73
CA ALA A 232 -4.07 29.40 -9.26
C ALA A 232 -4.83 30.50 -10.01
N ARG A 233 -4.80 31.76 -9.54
CA ARG A 233 -5.37 32.92 -10.22
C ARG A 233 -4.70 33.19 -11.56
N VAL A 234 -3.37 33.19 -11.61
CA VAL A 234 -2.59 33.49 -12.82
C VAL A 234 -2.66 32.34 -13.83
N THR A 235 -2.48 31.11 -13.38
CA THR A 235 -2.43 29.93 -14.27
C THR A 235 -3.80 29.43 -14.66
N ARG A 236 -4.85 29.78 -13.90
CA ARG A 236 -6.22 29.21 -14.00
C ARG A 236 -6.23 27.69 -13.86
N LEU A 237 -5.26 27.15 -13.12
CA LEU A 237 -5.11 25.71 -12.83
C LEU A 237 -5.05 25.50 -11.31
N PRO A 238 -5.49 24.33 -10.82
CA PRO A 238 -5.33 23.98 -9.41
C PRO A 238 -3.86 23.95 -9.00
N VAL A 239 -3.57 24.41 -7.80
CA VAL A 239 -2.23 24.41 -7.21
C VAL A 239 -2.30 23.81 -5.82
N VAL A 240 -1.44 22.84 -5.54
CA VAL A 240 -1.25 22.28 -4.20
C VAL A 240 0.08 22.78 -3.65
N GLU A 241 0.07 23.23 -2.41
CA GLU A 241 1.24 23.75 -1.71
C GLU A 241 1.20 23.30 -0.24
N GLU A 242 2.36 22.84 0.25
CA GLU A 242 2.55 22.46 1.65
C GLU A 242 3.23 23.63 2.36
N VAL A 243 2.63 24.10 3.45
CA VAL A 243 3.14 25.21 4.25
C VAL A 243 3.51 24.72 5.63
N GLU A 244 4.79 24.88 6.00
CA GLU A 244 5.34 24.60 7.31
C GLU A 244 5.66 25.93 8.00
N THR A 245 4.85 26.34 8.97
CA THR A 245 5.05 27.62 9.67
C THR A 245 5.85 27.45 10.97
N ARG A 246 5.82 26.25 11.55
CA ARG A 246 6.59 25.85 12.75
C ARG A 246 7.00 24.39 12.60
N PRO A 247 8.07 23.93 13.29
CA PRO A 247 8.52 22.52 13.20
C PRO A 247 7.43 21.47 13.44
N ASP A 248 6.32 21.88 14.06
CA ASP A 248 5.23 21.01 14.48
C ASP A 248 3.89 21.37 13.84
N SER A 249 3.81 22.15 12.78
CA SER A 249 2.55 22.48 12.11
C SER A 249 2.72 22.53 10.59
N ILE A 250 2.16 21.53 9.91
CA ILE A 250 2.21 21.36 8.46
C ILE A 250 0.79 21.30 7.93
N ILE A 251 0.45 22.24 7.03
CA ILE A 251 -0.86 22.27 6.37
C ILE A 251 -0.68 22.23 4.86
N ILE A 252 -1.43 21.34 4.21
CA ILE A 252 -1.57 21.33 2.75
C ILE A 252 -2.72 22.27 2.37
N PHE A 253 -2.46 23.14 1.41
CA PHE A 253 -3.44 23.98 0.75
C PHE A 253 -3.64 23.49 -0.68
N HIS A 254 -4.89 23.34 -1.08
CA HIS A 254 -5.25 23.05 -2.46
C HIS A 254 -6.12 24.22 -2.97
N ALA A 255 -5.51 25.08 -3.78
CA ALA A 255 -6.18 26.24 -4.37
C ALA A 255 -6.74 25.83 -5.74
N ILE A 256 -8.08 25.84 -5.86
CA ILE A 256 -8.81 25.47 -7.07
C ILE A 256 -9.46 26.75 -7.62
N PRO A 257 -9.08 27.21 -8.83
CA PRO A 257 -9.66 28.40 -9.41
C PRO A 257 -11.13 28.17 -9.79
N LEU A 258 -11.97 29.14 -9.54
CA LEU A 258 -13.36 29.15 -9.95
C LEU A 258 -13.48 30.04 -11.18
N LEU A 259 -13.92 29.45 -12.30
CA LEU A 259 -13.95 30.09 -13.59
C LEU A 259 -15.39 30.39 -14.04
N ALA A 260 -15.56 31.43 -14.82
CA ALA A 260 -16.78 31.72 -15.55
C ALA A 260 -16.41 32.35 -16.90
N GLU A 261 -16.76 31.69 -18.00
CA GLU A 261 -16.42 32.11 -19.38
C GLU A 261 -14.90 32.26 -19.59
N GLY A 262 -14.13 31.34 -18.97
CA GLY A 262 -12.68 31.34 -19.00
C GLY A 262 -12.02 32.37 -18.10
N GLU A 263 -12.78 33.27 -17.44
CA GLU A 263 -12.24 34.29 -16.55
C GLU A 263 -12.25 33.80 -15.08
N TYR A 264 -11.21 34.19 -14.34
CA TYR A 264 -11.11 33.91 -12.91
C TYR A 264 -12.12 34.74 -12.13
N THR A 265 -12.94 34.07 -11.34
CA THR A 265 -13.99 34.69 -10.49
C THR A 265 -13.78 34.47 -9.01
N GLY A 266 -12.66 33.85 -8.62
CA GLY A 266 -12.32 33.53 -7.26
C GLY A 266 -11.65 32.16 -7.14
N ALA A 267 -11.46 31.69 -5.92
CA ALA A 267 -10.89 30.37 -5.68
C ALA A 267 -11.58 29.64 -4.53
N LEU A 268 -11.65 28.34 -4.65
CA LEU A 268 -11.87 27.41 -3.55
C LEU A 268 -10.51 26.99 -2.99
N ILE A 269 -10.28 27.24 -1.69
CA ILE A 269 -9.10 26.76 -0.99
C ILE A 269 -9.53 25.65 -0.03
N LEU A 270 -9.02 24.46 -0.25
CA LEU A 270 -9.14 23.35 0.69
C LEU A 270 -7.87 23.28 1.55
N MET A 271 -8.04 23.00 2.83
CA MET A 271 -6.94 23.01 3.81
C MET A 271 -6.95 21.73 4.63
N ARG A 272 -5.80 21.05 4.74
CA ARG A 272 -5.66 19.84 5.56
C ARG A 272 -4.44 19.95 6.45
N ASP A 273 -4.64 19.72 7.74
CA ASP A 273 -3.55 19.55 8.69
C ASP A 273 -3.00 18.12 8.58
N ILE A 274 -1.74 18.00 8.18
CA ILE A 274 -1.04 16.72 8.04
C ILE A 274 0.08 16.55 9.07
N THR A 275 0.11 17.40 10.09
CA THR A 275 1.14 17.41 11.12
C THR A 275 1.35 16.05 11.77
N GLU A 276 0.26 15.43 12.25
CA GLU A 276 0.32 14.11 12.89
C GLU A 276 0.71 13.00 11.89
N LEU A 277 0.27 13.09 10.64
CA LEU A 277 0.64 12.15 9.60
C LEU A 277 2.16 12.21 9.36
N ARG A 278 2.70 13.40 9.09
CA ARG A 278 4.14 13.62 8.88
C ARG A 278 4.99 13.24 10.10
N ARG A 279 4.45 13.50 11.30
CA ARG A 279 5.14 13.07 12.53
C ARG A 279 5.24 11.56 12.64
N ARG A 280 4.16 10.83 12.31
CA ARG A 280 4.17 9.36 12.28
C ARG A 280 5.13 8.82 11.23
N ASP A 281 5.13 9.40 10.04
CA ASP A 281 6.05 9.00 8.97
C ASP A 281 7.52 9.22 9.39
N ARG A 282 7.84 10.39 9.97
CA ARG A 282 9.19 10.67 10.51
C ARG A 282 9.59 9.69 11.61
N LEU A 283 8.65 9.31 12.50
CA LEU A 283 8.90 8.32 13.55
C LEU A 283 9.15 6.92 12.98
N LEU A 284 8.39 6.51 11.96
CA LEU A 284 8.61 5.23 11.28
C LEU A 284 9.99 5.20 10.62
N LEU A 285 10.34 6.22 9.84
CA LEU A 285 11.66 6.34 9.21
C LEU A 285 12.80 6.34 10.23
N SER A 286 12.61 7.02 11.38
CA SER A 286 13.59 7.02 12.47
C SER A 286 13.75 5.65 13.12
N LYS A 287 12.66 4.91 13.32
CA LYS A 287 12.70 3.52 13.83
C LYS A 287 13.46 2.61 12.87
N ASP A 288 13.19 2.69 11.57
CA ASP A 288 13.88 1.88 10.57
C ASP A 288 15.38 2.19 10.52
N ALA A 289 15.75 3.46 10.64
CA ALA A 289 17.17 3.85 10.74
C ALA A 289 17.82 3.28 12.00
N THR A 290 17.12 3.33 13.15
CA THR A 290 17.62 2.78 14.42
C THR A 290 17.78 1.26 14.35
N ILE A 291 16.80 0.55 13.78
CA ILE A 291 16.85 -0.90 13.61
C ILE A 291 18.07 -1.27 12.74
N ARG A 292 18.27 -0.59 11.61
CA ARG A 292 19.45 -0.81 10.76
C ARG A 292 20.77 -0.55 11.50
N GLU A 293 20.85 0.50 12.31
CA GLU A 293 22.05 0.78 13.12
C GLU A 293 22.31 -0.34 14.15
N VAL A 294 21.27 -0.85 14.82
CA VAL A 294 21.39 -1.97 15.76
C VAL A 294 21.92 -3.22 15.02
N HIS A 295 21.38 -3.54 13.87
CA HIS A 295 21.88 -4.67 13.07
C HIS A 295 23.33 -4.50 12.66
N HIS A 296 23.73 -3.33 12.20
CA HIS A 296 25.15 -3.05 11.90
C HIS A 296 26.06 -3.19 13.12
N ARG A 297 25.62 -2.76 14.30
CA ARG A 297 26.38 -2.90 15.54
C ARG A 297 26.48 -4.35 15.98
N VAL A 298 25.42 -5.15 15.88
CA VAL A 298 25.44 -6.60 16.18
C VAL A 298 26.44 -7.29 15.27
N LYS A 299 26.39 -7.05 13.95
CA LYS A 299 27.35 -7.58 12.98
C LYS A 299 28.81 -7.26 13.37
N ASN A 300 29.09 -5.97 13.64
CA ASN A 300 30.44 -5.53 14.01
C ASN A 300 30.93 -6.19 15.30
N ASN A 301 30.05 -6.35 16.30
CA ASN A 301 30.38 -7.04 17.54
C ASN A 301 30.70 -8.52 17.31
N LEU A 302 29.89 -9.21 16.51
CA LEU A 302 30.12 -10.63 16.16
C LEU A 302 31.43 -10.80 15.39
N GLN A 303 31.75 -9.92 14.44
CA GLN A 303 33.03 -9.93 13.71
C GLN A 303 34.23 -9.70 14.64
N THR A 304 34.09 -8.79 15.63
CA THR A 304 35.14 -8.54 16.62
C THR A 304 35.38 -9.76 17.49
N ILE A 305 34.30 -10.40 17.98
CA ILE A 305 34.39 -11.62 18.80
C ILE A 305 35.03 -12.76 18.00
N SER A 306 34.61 -12.99 16.73
CA SER A 306 35.20 -13.96 15.82
C SER A 306 36.71 -13.75 15.66
N SER A 307 37.14 -12.49 15.44
CA SER A 307 38.56 -12.14 15.31
C SER A 307 39.34 -12.39 16.60
N LEU A 308 38.77 -12.09 17.76
CA LEU A 308 39.41 -12.39 19.05
C LEU A 308 39.53 -13.88 19.32
N LEU A 309 38.51 -14.67 19.04
CA LEU A 309 38.58 -16.13 19.18
C LEU A 309 39.67 -16.76 18.28
N ARG A 310 39.75 -16.31 17.01
CA ARG A 310 40.80 -16.70 16.09
C ARG A 310 42.20 -16.37 16.60
N LEU A 311 42.37 -15.20 17.22
CA LEU A 311 43.64 -14.76 17.77
C LEU A 311 44.02 -15.57 19.03
N GLN A 312 43.04 -15.93 19.86
CA GLN A 312 43.25 -16.81 21.02
C GLN A 312 43.59 -18.25 20.59
N ALA A 313 42.89 -18.81 19.60
CA ALA A 313 43.15 -20.12 19.06
C ALA A 313 44.61 -20.28 18.58
N ARG A 314 45.18 -19.22 17.94
CA ARG A 314 46.59 -19.21 17.51
C ARG A 314 47.60 -19.22 18.66
N ARG A 315 47.21 -18.77 19.87
CA ARG A 315 48.07 -18.70 21.06
C ARG A 315 47.94 -19.93 21.95
N MET A 316 46.94 -20.79 21.70
CA MET A 316 46.70 -21.99 22.49
C MET A 316 47.80 -23.06 22.18
N GLY A 317 48.38 -23.62 23.24
CA GLY A 317 49.34 -24.69 23.16
C GLY A 317 48.73 -26.10 23.10
N SER A 318 47.42 -26.21 23.32
CA SER A 318 46.64 -27.46 23.28
C SER A 318 45.86 -27.56 22.00
N GLU A 319 46.03 -28.61 21.22
CA GLU A 319 45.26 -28.84 19.98
C GLU A 319 43.76 -28.99 20.26
N ALA A 320 43.36 -29.64 21.36
CA ALA A 320 41.96 -29.72 21.75
C ALA A 320 41.34 -28.33 22.08
N GLY A 321 42.08 -27.47 22.79
CA GLY A 321 41.62 -26.11 23.10
C GLY A 321 41.58 -25.22 21.84
N LYS A 322 42.51 -25.38 20.92
CA LYS A 322 42.53 -24.68 19.64
C LYS A 322 41.32 -25.11 18.79
N GLY A 323 41.00 -26.42 18.74
CA GLY A 323 39.84 -26.95 18.05
C GLY A 323 38.53 -26.34 18.57
N ALA A 324 38.34 -26.33 19.90
CA ALA A 324 37.13 -25.72 20.53
C ALA A 324 36.98 -24.26 20.24
N LEU A 325 38.08 -23.46 20.24
CA LEU A 325 37.99 -22.00 19.90
C LEU A 325 37.71 -21.77 18.41
N MET A 326 38.22 -22.61 17.52
CA MET A 326 37.95 -22.51 16.10
C MET A 326 36.50 -22.91 15.76
N GLU A 327 35.93 -23.88 16.48
CA GLU A 327 34.53 -24.25 16.38
C GLU A 327 33.63 -23.12 16.85
N ALA A 328 33.92 -22.49 17.98
CA ALA A 328 33.17 -21.31 18.48
C ALA A 328 33.29 -20.13 17.49
N GLU A 329 34.44 -19.89 16.89
CA GLU A 329 34.63 -18.85 15.87
C GLU A 329 33.75 -19.09 14.65
N ARG A 330 33.70 -20.33 14.15
CA ARG A 330 32.85 -20.68 13.00
C ARG A 330 31.34 -20.41 13.29
N ARG A 331 30.87 -20.83 14.46
CA ARG A 331 29.47 -20.59 14.89
C ARG A 331 29.14 -19.12 14.93
N ILE A 332 30.01 -18.29 15.50
CA ILE A 332 29.78 -16.83 15.55
C ILE A 332 29.76 -16.24 14.13
N ARG A 333 30.59 -16.74 13.22
CA ARG A 333 30.61 -16.29 11.83
C ARG A 333 29.33 -16.69 11.09
N SER A 334 28.81 -17.91 11.31
CA SER A 334 27.50 -18.32 10.77
C SER A 334 26.37 -17.46 11.29
N MET A 335 26.34 -17.17 12.62
CA MET A 335 25.36 -16.26 13.20
C MET A 335 25.43 -14.84 12.61
N ALA A 336 26.63 -14.31 12.38
CA ALA A 336 26.82 -12.99 11.79
C ALA A 336 26.31 -12.93 10.34
N LEU A 337 26.52 -13.98 9.56
CA LEU A 337 26.05 -14.08 8.18
C LEU A 337 24.51 -14.15 8.13
N VAL A 338 23.91 -15.06 8.91
CA VAL A 338 22.44 -15.17 9.00
C VAL A 338 21.82 -13.86 9.40
N HIS A 339 22.38 -13.19 10.42
CA HIS A 339 21.92 -11.89 10.87
C HIS A 339 22.06 -10.79 9.80
N GLU A 340 23.11 -10.86 8.96
CA GLU A 340 23.32 -9.90 7.86
C GLU A 340 22.27 -10.06 6.75
N ILE A 341 21.96 -11.30 6.36
CA ILE A 341 21.00 -11.59 5.29
C ILE A 341 19.60 -11.17 5.72
N LEU A 342 19.18 -11.57 6.93
CA LEU A 342 17.87 -11.28 7.48
C LEU A 342 17.65 -9.80 7.83
N SER A 343 18.73 -9.01 7.90
CA SER A 343 18.63 -7.55 8.15
C SER A 343 18.58 -6.70 6.88
N ARG A 344 18.69 -7.28 5.69
CA ARG A 344 18.64 -6.54 4.41
C ARG A 344 17.21 -6.21 3.99
N ASP A 345 16.28 -7.11 4.26
CA ASP A 345 14.88 -6.91 3.93
C ASP A 345 14.15 -6.21 5.09
N VAL A 346 13.60 -5.04 4.80
CA VAL A 346 12.83 -4.19 5.75
C VAL A 346 11.40 -4.76 5.95
N GLY A 347 11.07 -5.94 5.38
CA GLY A 347 9.80 -6.63 5.53
C GLY A 347 9.82 -7.67 6.65
N ASP A 348 8.67 -7.97 7.23
CA ASP A 348 8.51 -9.05 8.20
C ASP A 348 8.71 -10.43 7.56
N GLN A 349 8.71 -10.56 6.23
CA GLN A 349 8.87 -11.80 5.47
C GLN A 349 10.19 -11.83 4.68
N VAL A 350 10.84 -13.01 4.67
CA VAL A 350 12.14 -13.24 4.06
C VAL A 350 12.05 -14.42 3.11
N ASP A 351 12.58 -14.29 1.90
CA ASP A 351 12.79 -15.43 1.01
C ASP A 351 13.86 -16.37 1.61
N PHE A 352 13.37 -17.46 2.22
CA PHE A 352 14.26 -18.41 2.89
C PHE A 352 15.20 -19.15 1.94
N HIS A 353 14.91 -19.17 0.65
CA HIS A 353 15.78 -19.76 -0.35
C HIS A 353 17.14 -19.02 -0.46
N GLU A 354 17.11 -17.68 -0.41
CA GLU A 354 18.34 -16.86 -0.41
C GLU A 354 19.19 -17.12 0.84
N VAL A 355 18.56 -17.29 2.00
CA VAL A 355 19.22 -17.61 3.26
C VAL A 355 19.93 -18.97 3.17
N VAL A 356 19.22 -20.00 2.67
CA VAL A 356 19.76 -21.35 2.50
C VAL A 356 20.92 -21.36 1.50
N ALA A 357 20.79 -20.65 0.39
CA ALA A 357 21.85 -20.53 -0.61
C ALA A 357 23.16 -19.96 -0.02
N ALA A 358 23.04 -18.93 0.82
CA ALA A 358 24.19 -18.32 1.48
C ALA A 358 24.83 -19.25 2.55
N ILE A 359 24.02 -20.01 3.29
CA ILE A 359 24.51 -21.01 4.24
C ILE A 359 25.27 -22.11 3.50
N VAL A 360 24.74 -22.61 2.38
CA VAL A 360 25.40 -23.63 1.54
C VAL A 360 26.72 -23.10 0.99
N GLN A 361 26.76 -21.85 0.53
CA GLN A 361 28.01 -21.24 0.05
C GLN A 361 29.06 -21.17 1.17
N LEU A 362 28.69 -20.74 2.38
CA LEU A 362 29.59 -20.72 3.54
C LEU A 362 30.07 -22.13 3.92
N ALA A 363 29.16 -23.11 3.84
CA ALA A 363 29.51 -24.53 4.10
C ALA A 363 30.56 -25.07 3.13
N HIS A 364 30.47 -24.75 1.84
CA HIS A 364 31.48 -25.10 0.85
C HIS A 364 32.88 -24.54 1.18
N GLU A 365 32.96 -23.32 1.72
CA GLU A 365 34.24 -22.73 2.16
C GLU A 365 34.85 -23.46 3.36
N SER A 366 34.05 -24.22 4.10
CA SER A 366 34.46 -24.93 5.31
C SER A 366 34.87 -26.38 5.05
N VAL A 367 34.69 -26.88 3.82
CA VAL A 367 35.06 -28.27 3.43
C VAL A 367 36.58 -28.43 3.48
N PRO A 368 37.11 -29.43 4.20
CA PRO A 368 38.56 -29.69 4.23
C PRO A 368 39.13 -30.08 2.86
N PRO A 369 40.38 -29.67 2.56
CA PRO A 369 41.02 -30.06 1.31
C PRO A 369 41.09 -31.59 1.15
N GLY A 370 40.68 -32.12 -0.02
CA GLY A 370 40.69 -33.54 -0.35
C GLY A 370 39.35 -34.27 -0.04
N ILE A 371 38.30 -33.55 0.29
CA ILE A 371 36.94 -34.08 0.33
C ILE A 371 36.18 -33.49 -0.85
N ASP A 372 35.54 -34.32 -1.67
CA ASP A 372 34.62 -33.91 -2.73
C ASP A 372 33.20 -34.04 -2.19
N LEU A 373 32.64 -32.88 -1.78
CA LEU A 373 31.33 -32.81 -1.14
C LEU A 373 30.34 -32.07 -2.02
N ASP A 374 29.25 -32.74 -2.37
CA ASP A 374 28.12 -32.16 -3.09
C ASP A 374 26.99 -31.82 -2.09
N ILE A 375 26.58 -30.54 -2.02
CA ILE A 375 25.49 -30.10 -1.16
C ILE A 375 24.32 -29.70 -2.04
N ARG A 376 23.20 -30.41 -1.91
CA ARG A 376 21.97 -30.20 -2.72
C ARG A 376 20.80 -29.69 -1.88
N VAL A 377 20.08 -28.77 -2.45
CA VAL A 377 18.80 -28.27 -1.88
C VAL A 377 17.66 -28.74 -2.78
N VAL A 378 16.65 -29.37 -2.17
CA VAL A 378 15.46 -29.93 -2.85
C VAL A 378 14.22 -29.35 -2.24
N GLY A 379 13.27 -28.89 -3.06
CA GLY A 379 12.07 -28.20 -2.60
C GLY A 379 12.33 -26.73 -2.22
N ALA A 380 11.35 -26.08 -1.63
CA ALA A 380 11.44 -24.69 -1.20
C ALA A 380 10.62 -24.46 0.07
N ALA A 381 11.17 -23.72 1.02
CA ALA A 381 10.45 -23.28 2.21
C ALA A 381 9.53 -22.06 1.94
N GLY A 382 9.77 -21.32 0.84
CA GLY A 382 9.05 -20.10 0.49
C GLY A 382 9.43 -18.91 1.38
N GLU A 383 8.53 -17.92 1.44
CA GLU A 383 8.69 -16.78 2.33
C GLU A 383 8.36 -17.19 3.77
N LEU A 384 9.20 -16.79 4.71
CA LEU A 384 9.07 -17.06 6.14
C LEU A 384 9.20 -15.75 6.94
N ASP A 385 8.48 -15.65 8.05
CA ASP A 385 8.69 -14.56 9.01
C ASP A 385 10.12 -14.57 9.54
N ALA A 386 10.73 -13.41 9.72
CA ALA A 386 12.08 -13.26 10.25
C ALA A 386 12.26 -13.94 11.61
N ALA A 387 11.19 -13.99 12.44
CA ALA A 387 11.18 -14.70 13.72
C ALA A 387 11.33 -16.22 13.58
N LEU A 388 10.83 -16.79 12.48
CA LEU A 388 10.95 -18.21 12.13
C LEU A 388 12.27 -18.47 11.36
N ALA A 389 12.58 -17.61 10.39
CA ALA A 389 13.73 -17.74 9.50
C ALA A 389 15.07 -17.72 10.27
N THR A 390 15.22 -16.85 11.28
CA THR A 390 16.48 -16.72 12.03
C THR A 390 16.88 -18.00 12.77
N PRO A 391 16.04 -18.55 13.68
CA PRO A 391 16.43 -19.77 14.39
C PRO A 391 16.54 -20.98 13.47
N LEU A 392 15.73 -21.04 12.40
CA LEU A 392 15.81 -22.10 11.42
C LEU A 392 17.12 -22.09 10.62
N ALA A 393 17.55 -20.91 10.17
CA ALA A 393 18.83 -20.73 9.46
C ALA A 393 20.02 -21.13 10.34
N LEU A 394 19.99 -20.78 11.63
CA LEU A 394 21.04 -21.20 12.57
C LEU A 394 21.06 -22.71 12.79
N ALA A 395 19.87 -23.34 12.93
CA ALA A 395 19.77 -24.79 13.05
C ALA A 395 20.31 -25.51 11.82
N LEU A 396 19.97 -25.05 10.60
CA LEU A 396 20.48 -25.60 9.35
C LEU A 396 22.01 -25.44 9.23
N ALA A 397 22.54 -24.25 9.54
CA ALA A 397 23.97 -24.00 9.51
C ALA A 397 24.76 -24.99 10.43
N GLU A 398 24.25 -25.21 11.66
CA GLU A 398 24.84 -26.16 12.60
C GLU A 398 24.73 -27.61 12.11
N LEU A 399 23.60 -28.02 11.53
CA LEU A 399 23.42 -29.39 11.01
C LEU A 399 24.33 -29.67 9.82
N ILE A 400 24.43 -28.73 8.86
CA ILE A 400 25.33 -28.86 7.72
C ILE A 400 26.80 -28.94 8.18
N GLN A 401 27.18 -28.08 9.15
CA GLN A 401 28.50 -28.05 9.70
C GLN A 401 28.84 -29.40 10.43
N ASN A 402 27.87 -29.91 11.21
CA ASN A 402 28.04 -31.23 11.85
C ASN A 402 28.24 -32.36 10.83
N SER A 403 27.52 -32.35 9.70
CA SER A 403 27.71 -33.33 8.63
C SER A 403 29.11 -33.20 8.03
N ILE A 404 29.61 -31.99 7.77
CA ILE A 404 30.96 -31.78 7.22
C ILE A 404 32.05 -32.33 8.20
N GLU A 405 31.92 -32.05 9.49
CA GLU A 405 32.93 -32.37 10.50
C GLU A 405 32.91 -33.85 10.91
N HIS A 406 31.73 -34.41 11.11
CA HIS A 406 31.56 -35.73 11.71
C HIS A 406 31.30 -36.82 10.69
N ALA A 407 30.58 -36.52 9.60
CA ALA A 407 30.29 -37.56 8.58
C ALA A 407 31.49 -37.85 7.69
N PHE A 408 32.35 -36.83 7.43
CA PHE A 408 33.43 -36.92 6.46
C PHE A 408 34.84 -36.60 7.03
N GLY A 409 34.96 -36.13 8.28
CA GLY A 409 36.17 -35.56 8.87
C GLY A 409 37.21 -36.53 9.42
N GLY A 410 36.98 -37.87 9.44
CA GLY A 410 37.97 -38.87 9.94
C GLY A 410 39.06 -39.15 8.92
N ARG A 411 40.28 -38.64 9.13
CA ARG A 411 41.47 -38.99 8.32
C ARG A 411 42.22 -40.12 8.95
N ASP A 412 42.29 -41.28 8.26
CA ASP A 412 43.46 -42.15 8.31
C ASP A 412 44.39 -41.81 7.13
N GLU A 413 45.67 -41.56 7.41
CA GLU A 413 46.68 -41.26 6.39
C GLU A 413 46.76 -42.44 5.39
N GLY A 414 46.32 -42.18 4.13
CA GLY A 414 46.45 -43.15 3.04
C GLY A 414 45.18 -43.57 2.32
N GLN A 415 44.01 -42.99 2.65
CA GLN A 415 42.76 -43.26 1.93
C GLN A 415 42.51 -42.25 0.79
N GLU A 416 41.95 -42.77 -0.34
CA GLU A 416 41.50 -41.99 -1.51
C GLU A 416 40.50 -40.89 -1.10
N ALA A 417 40.42 -39.84 -1.91
CA ALA A 417 39.48 -38.74 -1.72
C ALA A 417 38.06 -39.28 -1.44
N ARG A 418 37.53 -38.95 -0.26
CA ARG A 418 36.13 -39.32 0.07
C ARG A 418 35.20 -38.39 -0.66
N SER A 419 34.30 -38.95 -1.45
CA SER A 419 33.15 -38.21 -1.99
C SER A 419 31.95 -38.41 -1.07
N GLY A 420 31.15 -37.38 -0.89
CA GLY A 420 29.93 -37.43 -0.07
C GLY A 420 28.87 -36.45 -0.54
N ASN A 421 27.66 -36.71 -0.12
CA ASN A 421 26.56 -35.82 -0.41
C ASN A 421 25.87 -35.36 0.89
N ILE A 422 25.48 -34.09 0.94
CA ILE A 422 24.52 -33.55 1.94
C ILE A 422 23.31 -33.12 1.15
N THR A 423 22.14 -33.59 1.53
CA THR A 423 20.86 -33.17 0.92
C THR A 423 20.01 -32.46 1.96
N ILE A 424 19.52 -31.25 1.63
CA ILE A 424 18.61 -30.46 2.42
C ILE A 424 17.30 -30.46 1.66
N SER A 425 16.25 -31.04 2.24
CA SER A 425 14.93 -31.12 1.60
C SER A 425 13.92 -30.32 2.38
N PHE A 426 13.07 -29.58 1.66
CA PHE A 426 11.97 -28.80 2.22
C PHE A 426 10.67 -29.33 1.62
N ASP A 427 9.70 -29.60 2.49
CA ASP A 427 8.31 -29.88 2.13
C ASP A 427 7.39 -28.96 2.94
N ARG A 428 6.75 -28.00 2.26
CA ARG A 428 5.88 -27.00 2.87
C ARG A 428 4.43 -27.42 2.73
N GLY A 429 3.83 -27.84 3.85
CA GLY A 429 2.39 -28.03 3.99
C GLY A 429 1.66 -26.73 4.30
N GLU A 430 0.34 -26.82 4.57
CA GLU A 430 -0.49 -25.66 4.94
C GLU A 430 -0.21 -25.15 6.35
N GLU A 431 0.10 -26.04 7.32
CA GLU A 431 0.31 -25.70 8.73
C GLU A 431 1.72 -25.99 9.23
N HIS A 432 2.50 -26.76 8.48
CA HIS A 432 3.83 -27.22 8.87
C HIS A 432 4.83 -27.12 7.73
N LEU A 433 6.08 -26.89 8.08
CA LEU A 433 7.24 -27.00 7.21
C LEU A 433 8.09 -28.16 7.68
N ASP A 434 8.20 -29.19 6.85
CA ASP A 434 9.08 -30.33 7.07
C ASP A 434 10.42 -30.11 6.42
N ILE A 435 11.48 -30.33 7.18
CA ILE A 435 12.86 -30.13 6.73
C ILE A 435 13.65 -31.39 7.04
N GLU A 436 14.38 -31.87 6.07
CA GLU A 436 15.27 -32.97 6.22
C GLU A 436 16.69 -32.58 5.84
N VAL A 437 17.66 -32.87 6.72
CA VAL A 437 19.09 -32.78 6.42
C VAL A 437 19.66 -34.20 6.50
N ALA A 438 20.11 -34.71 5.36
CA ALA A 438 20.65 -36.07 5.24
C ALA A 438 22.05 -36.03 4.65
N ASP A 439 22.99 -36.79 5.24
CA ASP A 439 24.33 -37.04 4.70
C ASP A 439 24.54 -38.49 4.33
N THR A 440 25.56 -38.74 3.52
CA THR A 440 25.97 -40.09 3.13
C THR A 440 27.24 -40.60 3.88
N GLY A 441 27.50 -40.00 5.05
CA GLY A 441 28.68 -40.30 5.84
C GLY A 441 28.53 -41.50 6.77
N VAL A 442 29.26 -41.49 7.89
CA VAL A 442 29.31 -42.64 8.82
C VAL A 442 28.07 -42.81 9.68
N GLY A 443 27.15 -41.80 9.68
CA GLY A 443 25.95 -41.81 10.51
C GLY A 443 26.22 -41.61 11.99
N PHE A 444 25.18 -41.76 12.81
CA PHE A 444 25.30 -41.67 14.28
C PHE A 444 25.89 -42.97 14.84
N SER A 445 26.75 -42.88 15.88
CA SER A 445 27.35 -44.02 16.56
C SER A 445 26.28 -44.89 17.22
N GLN A 446 26.60 -46.22 17.38
CA GLN A 446 25.71 -47.12 18.12
C GLN A 446 25.54 -46.64 19.57
N GLY A 447 24.29 -46.43 20.01
CA GLY A 447 23.98 -45.87 21.31
C GLY A 447 24.01 -44.36 21.39
N PHE A 448 23.97 -43.67 20.22
CA PHE A 448 23.80 -42.23 20.18
C PHE A 448 22.50 -41.82 20.91
N ASP A 449 22.67 -41.09 21.99
CA ASP A 449 21.56 -40.49 22.75
C ASP A 449 21.48 -39.00 22.43
N PRO A 450 20.46 -38.57 21.68
CA PRO A 450 20.29 -37.15 21.36
C PRO A 450 20.08 -36.28 22.59
N GLU A 451 19.58 -36.86 23.71
CA GLU A 451 19.33 -36.14 24.96
C GLU A 451 20.54 -36.05 25.87
N GLY A 452 21.39 -37.07 25.84
CA GLY A 452 22.64 -37.16 26.60
C GLY A 452 23.88 -36.68 25.85
N SER A 453 23.77 -36.29 24.59
CA SER A 453 24.88 -35.82 23.77
C SER A 453 25.53 -34.58 24.38
N SER A 454 26.82 -34.66 24.70
CA SER A 454 27.66 -33.57 25.19
C SER A 454 28.03 -32.56 24.07
N SER A 455 27.55 -32.77 22.85
CA SER A 455 27.81 -31.90 21.71
C SER A 455 26.97 -30.60 21.85
N LEU A 456 27.68 -29.50 22.03
CA LEU A 456 27.06 -28.18 22.18
C LEU A 456 26.20 -27.80 20.95
N GLY A 457 26.61 -28.18 19.72
CA GLY A 457 25.92 -27.90 18.48
C GLY A 457 24.52 -28.53 18.42
N LEU A 458 24.41 -29.83 18.72
CA LEU A 458 23.10 -30.50 18.72
C LEU A 458 22.18 -30.00 19.84
N ALA A 459 22.74 -29.61 20.99
CA ALA A 459 21.96 -29.01 22.07
C ALA A 459 21.37 -27.63 21.62
N ILE A 460 22.13 -26.83 20.87
CA ILE A 460 21.67 -25.56 20.28
C ILE A 460 20.57 -25.84 19.26
N VAL A 461 20.79 -26.74 18.29
CA VAL A 461 19.78 -27.08 17.26
C VAL A 461 18.46 -27.50 17.92
N ARG A 462 18.53 -28.37 18.93
CA ARG A 462 17.34 -28.82 19.63
C ARG A 462 16.64 -27.67 20.36
N SER A 463 17.37 -26.80 21.06
CA SER A 463 16.80 -25.63 21.71
C SER A 463 16.14 -24.69 20.72
N LEU A 464 16.75 -24.42 19.57
CA LEU A 464 16.19 -23.59 18.51
C LEU A 464 14.88 -24.19 17.99
N VAL A 465 14.88 -25.48 17.64
CA VAL A 465 13.70 -26.16 17.08
C VAL A 465 12.57 -26.30 18.11
N THR A 466 12.86 -26.80 19.31
CA THR A 466 11.79 -27.12 20.26
C THR A 466 11.35 -25.94 21.11
N THR A 467 12.26 -25.02 21.47
CA THR A 467 11.94 -23.92 22.40
C THR A 467 11.58 -22.63 21.65
N GLN A 468 12.31 -22.31 20.57
CA GLN A 468 12.04 -21.05 19.84
C GLN A 468 11.04 -21.24 18.71
N LEU A 469 11.13 -22.35 17.95
CA LEU A 469 10.23 -22.61 16.82
C LEU A 469 8.96 -23.40 17.22
N GLY A 470 8.91 -23.98 18.42
CA GLY A 470 7.79 -24.82 18.84
C GLY A 470 7.63 -26.10 18.04
N GLY A 471 8.68 -26.51 17.33
CA GLY A 471 8.71 -27.65 16.45
C GLY A 471 9.18 -28.94 17.08
N SER A 472 9.31 -29.98 16.28
CA SER A 472 9.87 -31.30 16.66
C SER A 472 11.14 -31.60 15.86
N ILE A 473 12.06 -32.39 16.47
CA ILE A 473 13.30 -32.83 15.82
C ILE A 473 13.51 -34.33 16.08
N ARG A 474 13.87 -35.07 15.05
CA ARG A 474 14.18 -36.52 15.10
C ARG A 474 15.50 -36.83 14.43
N PHE A 475 16.22 -37.79 14.97
CA PHE A 475 17.52 -38.20 14.47
C PHE A 475 17.44 -39.68 14.04
N GLU A 476 17.86 -39.99 12.84
CA GLU A 476 17.86 -41.34 12.26
C GLU A 476 19.23 -41.65 11.65
N SER A 477 19.63 -42.92 11.70
CA SER A 477 20.86 -43.41 11.02
C SER A 477 20.44 -44.39 9.96
N ARG A 478 20.54 -43.98 8.67
CA ARG A 478 20.24 -44.81 7.51
C ARG A 478 21.20 -44.45 6.39
N ALA A 479 22.23 -45.27 6.19
CA ALA A 479 23.28 -45.03 5.19
C ALA A 479 23.88 -43.61 5.27
N GLY A 480 24.06 -43.10 6.51
CA GLY A 480 24.46 -41.75 6.89
C GLY A 480 23.63 -41.24 8.04
N ALA A 481 23.82 -40.00 8.44
CA ALA A 481 22.94 -39.34 9.42
C ALA A 481 21.77 -38.63 8.70
N ARG A 482 20.63 -38.66 9.35
CA ARG A 482 19.40 -38.01 8.88
C ARG A 482 18.74 -37.28 10.03
N VAL A 483 18.50 -36.00 9.87
CA VAL A 483 17.82 -35.16 10.87
C VAL A 483 16.55 -34.61 10.24
N LEU A 484 15.44 -34.87 10.89
CA LEU A 484 14.11 -34.46 10.49
C LEU A 484 13.63 -33.40 11.45
N ILE A 485 13.21 -32.26 10.91
CA ILE A 485 12.67 -31.11 11.66
C ILE A 485 11.29 -30.82 11.11
N GLU A 486 10.33 -30.65 12.01
CA GLU A 486 8.98 -30.24 11.69
C GLU A 486 8.69 -28.96 12.48
N VAL A 487 8.35 -27.86 11.79
CA VAL A 487 8.05 -26.56 12.42
C VAL A 487 6.67 -26.06 11.99
N PRO A 488 5.87 -25.52 12.91
CA PRO A 488 4.60 -24.91 12.55
C PRO A 488 4.84 -23.63 11.74
N VAL A 489 4.07 -23.42 10.68
CA VAL A 489 4.04 -22.20 9.86
C VAL A 489 2.62 -21.68 9.80
N GLU A 490 2.44 -20.36 9.86
CA GLU A 490 1.11 -19.80 9.64
C GLU A 490 0.70 -19.98 8.18
N PRO A 491 -0.60 -20.24 7.90
CA PRO A 491 -1.08 -20.37 6.53
C PRO A 491 -0.84 -19.07 5.77
N SER A 492 -0.16 -19.17 4.61
CA SER A 492 0.03 -18.04 3.69
C SER A 492 -1.34 -17.64 3.15
N PHE A 493 -1.85 -16.49 3.51
CA PHE A 493 -3.00 -15.91 2.81
C PHE A 493 -2.51 -15.41 1.44
N GLU A 494 -2.85 -16.17 0.38
CA GLU A 494 -2.79 -15.70 -1.01
C GLU A 494 -3.83 -14.60 -1.29
#